data_a26ce2fd19483b475212f4930ed68c2d
#
_entry.id   a26ce2fd19483b475212f4930ed68c2d
#
_cell.length_a   1.000
_cell.length_b   1.000
_cell.length_c   1.000
_cell.angle_alpha   90.00
_cell.angle_beta   90.00
_cell.angle_gamma   90.00
#
_symmetry.space_group_name_H-M   'P 1'
#
loop_
_entity.id
_entity.type
_entity.pdbx_description
1 polymer ?
#
loop_
_entity_poly.entity_id
_entity_poly.type
_entity_poly.pdbx_seq_one_letter_code
_entity_poly.pdbx_strand_id
1 'polypeptide(L)'
;ICEQVGEVGASKGPVERKVVRIVTPGTLTDSALLEDKETNRIAAVCIRKKRLGIAWASLQSGEFKVRMTTPDRLVDELARLQAAEILVPDDKSALNIGLPQANVTRLHDWQFDADSGFDLITRYFGCQDLRGFGLEMDDHAPAIGAAGALLNYIKLTQSQLPRHLDGLSLESEQQYIGMDAATRRNLEITQTLGGKKSPTLFSVLDRCATHMGSRLLALWLHHPLRNRSHIRARQQAVSALFGNTDDITGRLKSITDIERIAARIAVGSARPRDLSGLRDSLFALAQIKLPSSPLLDTLQGIFPEGVAVAERLAALVKKRLAV
;
A
#
# COMPACT_ATOMS: atom_id res chain seq x y z
N ILE A 1 -5.41 -14.59 15.26
CA ILE A 1 -5.73 -15.85 14.59
C ILE A 1 -4.79 -16.89 15.16
N CYS A 2 -5.36 -18.00 15.65
CA CYS A 2 -4.62 -19.15 16.16
C CYS A 2 -4.91 -20.36 15.28
N GLU A 3 -3.88 -21.10 14.92
CA GLU A 3 -3.99 -22.35 14.16
C GLU A 3 -3.42 -23.52 14.95
N GLN A 4 -3.89 -24.71 14.63
CA GLN A 4 -3.37 -25.95 15.19
C GLN A 4 -2.01 -26.28 14.58
N VAL A 5 -1.05 -26.67 15.42
CA VAL A 5 0.29 -27.07 15.00
C VAL A 5 0.47 -28.55 15.30
N GLY A 6 0.76 -29.37 14.27
CA GLY A 6 0.96 -30.80 14.38
C GLY A 6 -0.13 -31.64 13.68
N GLU A 7 0.12 -32.91 13.51
CA GLU A 7 -0.85 -33.86 12.91
C GLU A 7 -1.97 -34.16 13.89
N VAL A 8 -3.21 -34.10 13.42
CA VAL A 8 -4.40 -34.46 14.21
C VAL A 8 -4.34 -35.93 14.57
N GLY A 9 -4.30 -36.24 15.87
CA GLY A 9 -4.27 -37.61 16.36
C GLY A 9 -2.88 -38.16 16.71
N ALA A 10 -1.80 -37.37 16.53
CA ALA A 10 -0.44 -37.82 16.88
C ALA A 10 -0.13 -37.77 18.39
N SER A 11 -0.95 -37.08 19.19
CA SER A 11 -0.80 -37.00 20.64
C SER A 11 -2.11 -37.29 21.37
N LYS A 12 -2.02 -37.93 22.57
CA LYS A 12 -3.18 -38.21 23.47
C LYS A 12 -3.67 -36.99 24.24
N GLY A 13 -3.21 -35.76 23.89
CA GLY A 13 -3.56 -34.49 24.58
C GLY A 13 -4.22 -33.49 23.66
N PRO A 14 -4.58 -32.31 24.20
CA PRO A 14 -5.09 -31.20 23.37
C PRO A 14 -4.05 -30.81 22.32
N VAL A 15 -4.50 -30.57 21.08
CA VAL A 15 -3.62 -30.12 19.99
C VAL A 15 -3.05 -28.76 20.31
N GLU A 16 -1.73 -28.61 20.15
CA GLU A 16 -1.03 -27.33 20.36
C GLU A 16 -1.57 -26.29 19.39
N ARG A 17 -1.85 -25.08 19.90
CA ARG A 17 -2.30 -23.93 19.11
C ARG A 17 -1.27 -22.82 19.20
N LYS A 18 -0.87 -22.27 18.07
CA LYS A 18 0.02 -21.10 17.99
C LYS A 18 -0.69 -19.91 17.37
N VAL A 19 -0.36 -18.73 17.88
CA VAL A 19 -0.76 -17.47 17.22
C VAL A 19 0.02 -17.37 15.93
N VAL A 20 -0.66 -17.44 14.79
CA VAL A 20 -0.07 -17.33 13.46
C VAL A 20 -0.17 -15.92 12.90
N ARG A 21 -1.13 -15.13 13.37
CA ARG A 21 -1.30 -13.75 12.94
C ARG A 21 -2.11 -12.95 13.96
N ILE A 22 -1.71 -11.67 14.13
CA ILE A 22 -2.48 -10.65 14.84
C ILE A 22 -3.09 -9.73 13.79
N VAL A 23 -4.41 -9.57 13.80
CA VAL A 23 -5.12 -8.68 12.87
C VAL A 23 -5.39 -7.37 13.56
N THR A 24 -4.88 -6.28 12.98
CA THR A 24 -5.09 -4.90 13.45
C THR A 24 -5.71 -4.08 12.32
N PRO A 25 -6.24 -2.87 12.59
CA PRO A 25 -6.83 -2.04 11.54
C PRO A 25 -5.91 -1.82 10.34
N GLY A 26 -4.61 -1.59 10.56
CA GLY A 26 -3.62 -1.32 9.51
C GLY A 26 -3.06 -2.59 8.82
N THR A 27 -3.14 -3.74 9.49
CA THR A 27 -2.58 -5.00 8.97
C THR A 27 -3.63 -5.95 8.38
N LEU A 28 -4.85 -5.46 8.17
CA LEU A 28 -5.94 -6.22 7.58
C LEU A 28 -5.66 -6.51 6.10
N THR A 29 -5.65 -7.80 5.72
CA THR A 29 -5.44 -8.27 4.34
C THR A 29 -6.60 -9.10 3.80
N ASP A 30 -7.58 -9.46 4.66
CA ASP A 30 -8.74 -10.23 4.24
C ASP A 30 -9.71 -9.36 3.43
N SER A 31 -9.94 -9.75 2.18
CA SER A 31 -10.83 -9.03 1.27
C SER A 31 -12.30 -8.99 1.74
N ALA A 32 -12.72 -9.93 2.58
CA ALA A 32 -14.08 -9.93 3.13
C ALA A 32 -14.33 -8.83 4.17
N LEU A 33 -13.24 -8.30 4.77
CA LEU A 33 -13.29 -7.27 5.80
C LEU A 33 -12.83 -5.90 5.30
N LEU A 34 -12.38 -5.81 4.05
CA LEU A 34 -11.86 -4.60 3.43
C LEU A 34 -12.85 -4.06 2.41
N GLU A 35 -13.05 -2.75 2.41
CA GLU A 35 -13.77 -2.11 1.32
C GLU A 35 -12.97 -2.17 0.02
N ASP A 36 -13.61 -2.54 -1.08
CA ASP A 36 -12.93 -2.81 -2.35
C ASP A 36 -12.23 -1.59 -2.93
N LYS A 37 -12.79 -0.41 -2.73
CA LYS A 37 -12.29 0.86 -3.27
C LYS A 37 -11.36 1.63 -2.32
N GLU A 38 -11.07 1.09 -1.14
CA GLU A 38 -10.21 1.73 -0.14
C GLU A 38 -8.83 1.07 -0.07
N THR A 39 -7.82 1.91 0.14
CA THR A 39 -6.46 1.46 0.43
C THR A 39 -6.26 1.45 1.93
N ASN A 40 -5.89 0.30 2.49
CA ASN A 40 -5.56 0.19 3.90
C ASN A 40 -4.07 0.50 4.09
N ARG A 41 -3.76 1.58 4.82
CA ARG A 41 -2.40 1.99 5.16
C ARG A 41 -2.18 1.94 6.65
N ILE A 42 -0.98 1.54 7.02
CA ILE A 42 -0.43 1.70 8.36
C ILE A 42 0.69 2.71 8.30
N ALA A 43 0.73 3.66 9.24
CA ALA A 43 1.76 4.67 9.33
C ALA A 43 2.49 4.57 10.66
N ALA A 44 3.78 4.94 10.68
CA ALA A 44 4.56 5.11 11.89
C ALA A 44 5.14 6.52 11.92
N VAL A 45 5.16 7.12 13.09
CA VAL A 45 5.58 8.51 13.31
C VAL A 45 6.70 8.54 14.34
N CYS A 46 7.84 9.14 13.99
CA CYS A 46 8.96 9.34 14.90
C CYS A 46 9.36 10.82 14.92
N ILE A 47 9.32 11.42 16.11
CA ILE A 47 9.75 12.80 16.33
C ILE A 47 11.09 12.79 17.05
N ARG A 48 12.08 13.47 16.49
CA ARG A 48 13.38 13.68 17.13
C ARG A 48 13.76 15.17 17.04
N LYS A 49 13.82 15.84 18.18
CA LYS A 49 14.04 17.29 18.27
C LYS A 49 12.94 18.05 17.48
N LYS A 50 13.31 18.78 16.45
CA LYS A 50 12.41 19.55 15.57
C LYS A 50 12.13 18.88 14.22
N ARG A 51 12.50 17.62 14.06
CA ARG A 51 12.32 16.85 12.81
C ARG A 51 11.33 15.74 13.03
N LEU A 52 10.49 15.52 12.05
CA LEU A 52 9.48 14.49 12.02
C LEU A 52 9.76 13.54 10.85
N GLY A 53 9.90 12.26 11.15
CA GLY A 53 9.90 11.17 10.17
C GLY A 53 8.56 10.45 10.18
N ILE A 54 8.00 10.21 9.03
CA ILE A 54 6.81 9.41 8.84
C ILE A 54 7.16 8.27 7.88
N ALA A 55 6.80 7.04 8.24
CA ALA A 55 6.85 5.89 7.36
C ALA A 55 5.43 5.35 7.19
N TRP A 56 5.08 4.86 6.01
CA TRP A 56 3.80 4.18 5.81
C TRP A 56 3.94 3.02 4.84
N ALA A 57 3.11 2.03 5.03
CA ALA A 57 3.03 0.86 4.17
C ALA A 57 1.58 0.44 3.93
N SER A 58 1.35 -0.22 2.81
CA SER A 58 0.10 -0.93 2.54
C SER A 58 0.41 -2.39 2.20
N LEU A 59 -0.09 -3.29 3.03
CA LEU A 59 0.03 -4.73 2.78
C LEU A 59 -0.78 -5.22 1.57
N GLN A 60 -1.66 -4.36 1.04
CA GLN A 60 -2.49 -4.70 -0.13
C GLN A 60 -1.79 -4.39 -1.46
N SER A 61 -1.00 -3.30 -1.50
CA SER A 61 -0.35 -2.83 -2.72
C SER A 61 1.16 -3.02 -2.74
N GLY A 62 1.78 -3.39 -1.59
CA GLY A 62 3.23 -3.42 -1.44
C GLY A 62 3.87 -2.04 -1.27
N GLU A 63 3.07 -0.98 -1.19
CA GLU A 63 3.58 0.39 -0.95
C GLU A 63 4.38 0.43 0.34
N PHE A 64 5.60 0.97 0.29
CA PHE A 64 6.40 1.29 1.47
C PHE A 64 7.18 2.58 1.22
N LYS A 65 6.82 3.63 1.93
CA LYS A 65 7.40 4.96 1.73
C LYS A 65 7.72 5.63 3.04
N VAL A 66 8.63 6.57 2.96
CA VAL A 66 9.01 7.44 4.07
C VAL A 66 9.04 8.90 3.65
N ARG A 67 8.87 9.78 4.60
CA ARG A 67 8.94 11.23 4.40
C ARG A 67 9.55 11.91 5.61
N MET A 68 10.35 12.93 5.36
CA MET A 68 10.80 13.89 6.37
C MET A 68 9.96 15.16 6.29
N THR A 69 9.55 15.67 7.43
CA THR A 69 8.81 16.93 7.55
C THR A 69 9.03 17.55 8.94
N THR A 70 8.19 18.46 9.33
CA THR A 70 8.24 19.14 10.63
C THR A 70 7.01 18.76 11.48
N PRO A 71 7.11 18.79 12.83
CA PRO A 71 6.02 18.40 13.71
C PRO A 71 4.71 19.16 13.51
N ASP A 72 4.78 20.45 13.12
CA ASP A 72 3.61 21.27 12.81
C ASP A 72 2.80 20.76 11.61
N ARG A 73 3.43 20.00 10.70
CA ARG A 73 2.78 19.39 9.54
C ARG A 73 2.19 18.00 9.78
N LEU A 74 2.33 17.44 10.98
CA LEU A 74 1.92 16.06 11.26
C LEU A 74 0.43 15.83 10.95
N VAL A 75 -0.44 16.74 11.38
CA VAL A 75 -1.90 16.61 11.18
C VAL A 75 -2.25 16.60 9.68
N ASP A 76 -1.60 17.46 8.91
CA ASP A 76 -1.82 17.54 7.45
C ASP A 76 -1.34 16.28 6.73
N GLU A 77 -0.18 15.74 7.14
CA GLU A 77 0.36 14.50 6.57
C GLU A 77 -0.50 13.28 6.91
N LEU A 78 -0.98 13.16 8.15
CA LEU A 78 -1.88 12.07 8.54
C LEU A 78 -3.24 12.18 7.82
N ALA A 79 -3.78 13.40 7.67
CA ALA A 79 -4.98 13.64 6.89
C ALA A 79 -4.79 13.27 5.41
N ARG A 80 -3.59 13.48 4.86
CA ARG A 80 -3.21 13.10 3.50
C ARG A 80 -3.12 11.58 3.34
N LEU A 81 -2.47 10.89 4.28
CA LEU A 81 -2.23 9.45 4.22
C LEU A 81 -3.49 8.62 4.46
N GLN A 82 -4.45 9.15 5.22
CA GLN A 82 -5.66 8.43 5.61
C GLN A 82 -5.34 7.03 6.17
N ALA A 83 -4.31 6.94 7.03
CA ALA A 83 -3.87 5.68 7.60
C ALA A 83 -4.94 5.08 8.51
N ALA A 84 -5.20 3.79 8.34
CA ALA A 84 -6.15 3.06 9.19
C ALA A 84 -5.60 2.82 10.59
N GLU A 85 -4.27 2.82 10.73
CA GLU A 85 -3.57 2.66 12.01
C GLU A 85 -2.30 3.52 12.02
N ILE A 86 -2.01 4.14 13.17
CA ILE A 86 -0.87 5.02 13.36
C ILE A 86 -0.05 4.51 14.54
N LEU A 87 1.20 4.16 14.28
CA LEU A 87 2.15 3.74 15.30
C LEU A 87 2.91 4.96 15.82
N VAL A 88 2.97 5.12 17.12
CA VAL A 88 3.68 6.22 17.77
C VAL A 88 4.52 5.70 18.93
N PRO A 89 5.64 6.38 19.29
CA PRO A 89 6.38 6.09 20.50
C PRO A 89 5.52 6.28 21.75
N ASP A 90 5.80 5.50 22.80
CA ASP A 90 5.09 5.57 24.08
C ASP A 90 5.50 6.81 24.92
N ASP A 91 6.43 7.62 24.42
CA ASP A 91 6.84 8.87 25.04
C ASP A 91 5.69 9.89 25.05
N LYS A 92 5.38 10.40 26.25
CA LYS A 92 4.28 11.36 26.47
C LYS A 92 4.47 12.69 25.72
N SER A 93 5.68 13.02 25.30
CA SER A 93 5.99 14.28 24.61
C SER A 93 5.44 14.34 23.18
N ALA A 94 5.30 13.19 22.50
CA ALA A 94 4.76 13.10 21.15
C ALA A 94 3.23 13.19 21.10
N LEU A 95 2.54 13.19 22.24
CA LEU A 95 1.10 12.91 22.37
C LEU A 95 0.19 14.14 22.43
N ASN A 96 0.74 15.34 22.52
CA ASN A 96 -0.06 16.58 22.52
C ASN A 96 -0.48 17.07 21.14
N ILE A 97 -0.22 16.26 20.10
CA ILE A 97 -0.52 16.61 18.71
C ILE A 97 -1.81 15.87 18.34
N GLY A 98 -2.94 16.53 18.41
CA GLY A 98 -4.32 16.16 17.98
C GLY A 98 -4.53 14.92 17.12
N LEU A 99 -3.91 13.78 17.48
CA LEU A 99 -4.04 12.50 16.78
C LEU A 99 -5.42 11.90 17.04
N PRO A 100 -6.09 11.34 16.05
CA PRO A 100 -7.31 10.59 16.26
C PRO A 100 -7.00 9.39 17.17
N GLN A 101 -7.55 9.38 18.38
CA GLN A 101 -7.20 8.37 19.40
C GLN A 101 -7.64 6.94 19.02
N ALA A 102 -8.66 6.81 18.17
CA ALA A 102 -9.26 5.51 17.86
C ALA A 102 -8.34 4.53 17.09
N ASN A 103 -7.34 5.06 16.37
CA ASN A 103 -6.48 4.25 15.49
C ASN A 103 -4.99 4.39 15.83
N VAL A 104 -4.66 4.76 17.06
CA VAL A 104 -3.27 4.96 17.51
C VAL A 104 -2.81 3.76 18.32
N THR A 105 -1.75 3.11 17.84
CA THR A 105 -1.05 2.03 18.55
C THR A 105 0.28 2.56 19.11
N ARG A 106 0.49 2.41 20.41
CA ARG A 106 1.69 2.85 21.09
C ARG A 106 2.71 1.72 21.14
N LEU A 107 3.94 2.05 20.79
CA LEU A 107 5.08 1.12 20.83
C LEU A 107 6.16 1.72 21.71
N HIS A 108 6.98 0.87 22.32
CA HIS A 108 8.11 1.35 23.13
C HIS A 108 9.07 2.19 22.30
N ASP A 109 9.62 3.25 22.87
CA ASP A 109 10.48 4.23 22.21
C ASP A 109 11.69 3.60 21.51
N TRP A 110 12.27 2.54 22.10
CA TRP A 110 13.40 1.84 21.51
C TRP A 110 13.10 1.19 20.16
N GLN A 111 11.83 0.93 19.84
CA GLN A 111 11.44 0.40 18.53
C GLN A 111 11.59 1.43 17.40
N PHE A 112 11.66 2.72 17.75
CA PHE A 112 11.90 3.83 16.84
C PHE A 112 13.37 4.26 16.78
N ASP A 113 14.28 3.42 17.31
CA ASP A 113 15.70 3.68 17.20
C ASP A 113 16.17 3.59 15.76
N ALA A 114 16.95 4.60 15.30
CA ALA A 114 17.33 4.71 13.90
C ALA A 114 18.39 3.67 13.50
N ASP A 115 19.32 3.33 14.39
CA ASP A 115 20.35 2.34 14.12
C ASP A 115 19.73 0.94 13.99
N SER A 116 18.85 0.59 14.92
CA SER A 116 18.07 -0.66 14.87
C SER A 116 17.18 -0.71 13.63
N GLY A 117 16.58 0.43 13.25
CA GLY A 117 15.80 0.57 12.03
C GLY A 117 16.63 0.36 10.78
N PHE A 118 17.81 0.97 10.72
CA PHE A 118 18.77 0.80 9.62
C PHE A 118 19.14 -0.67 9.44
N ASP A 119 19.52 -1.35 10.48
CA ASP A 119 19.88 -2.77 10.48
C ASP A 119 18.72 -3.67 10.02
N LEU A 120 17.50 -3.38 10.45
CA LEU A 120 16.33 -4.14 10.04
C LEU A 120 16.01 -3.94 8.57
N ILE A 121 16.03 -2.70 8.09
CA ILE A 121 15.71 -2.34 6.71
C ILE A 121 16.75 -2.91 5.75
N THR A 122 18.05 -2.74 6.05
CA THR A 122 19.14 -3.27 5.20
C THR A 122 19.10 -4.79 5.09
N ARG A 123 18.82 -5.49 6.21
CA ARG A 123 18.60 -6.95 6.17
C ARG A 123 17.38 -7.34 5.36
N TYR A 124 16.30 -6.58 5.46
CA TYR A 124 15.06 -6.85 4.74
C TYR A 124 15.25 -6.74 3.22
N PHE A 125 15.92 -5.67 2.76
CA PHE A 125 16.17 -5.44 1.33
C PHE A 125 17.43 -6.13 0.81
N GLY A 126 18.26 -6.72 1.68
CA GLY A 126 19.50 -7.37 1.27
C GLY A 126 20.54 -6.38 0.75
N CYS A 127 20.57 -5.15 1.24
CA CYS A 127 21.48 -4.08 0.83
C CYS A 127 22.45 -3.70 1.95
N GLN A 128 23.54 -3.02 1.60
CA GLN A 128 24.58 -2.59 2.57
C GLN A 128 24.25 -1.23 3.18
N ASP A 129 23.55 -0.36 2.44
CA ASP A 129 23.16 0.97 2.88
C ASP A 129 21.78 1.38 2.33
N LEU A 130 21.27 2.50 2.77
CA LEU A 130 19.95 3.01 2.39
C LEU A 130 20.01 4.14 1.35
N ARG A 131 21.20 4.50 0.84
CA ARG A 131 21.36 5.60 -0.15
C ARG A 131 20.64 5.32 -1.45
N GLY A 132 20.54 4.04 -1.85
CA GLY A 132 19.75 3.63 -3.02
C GLY A 132 18.27 3.97 -2.91
N PHE A 133 17.74 4.14 -1.70
CA PHE A 133 16.36 4.58 -1.40
C PHE A 133 16.25 6.09 -1.13
N GLY A 134 17.37 6.84 -1.27
CA GLY A 134 17.44 8.26 -0.96
C GLY A 134 17.54 8.58 0.54
N LEU A 135 17.95 7.62 1.37
CA LEU A 135 18.01 7.76 2.83
C LEU A 135 19.45 7.76 3.33
N GLU A 136 19.76 8.74 4.18
CA GLU A 136 21.04 8.87 4.89
C GLU A 136 20.79 9.03 6.39
N MET A 137 21.61 8.38 7.23
CA MET A 137 21.40 8.37 8.69
C MET A 137 21.39 9.77 9.28
N ASP A 138 22.32 10.63 8.89
CA ASP A 138 22.47 11.97 9.44
C ASP A 138 21.24 12.85 9.16
N ASP A 139 20.66 12.69 7.95
CA ASP A 139 19.55 13.52 7.50
C ASP A 139 18.18 12.90 7.70
N HIS A 140 18.08 11.57 7.78
CA HIS A 140 16.80 10.87 7.74
C HIS A 140 16.57 9.95 8.96
N ALA A 141 17.37 10.08 10.04
CA ALA A 141 17.24 9.22 11.23
C ALA A 141 15.80 9.06 11.75
N PRO A 142 14.96 10.13 11.87
CA PRO A 142 13.57 9.94 12.30
C PRO A 142 12.74 9.11 11.32
N ALA A 143 12.95 9.25 10.00
CA ALA A 143 12.23 8.47 8.99
C ALA A 143 12.68 7.00 8.98
N ILE A 144 13.99 6.75 9.17
CA ILE A 144 14.57 5.41 9.29
C ILE A 144 14.03 4.71 10.56
N GLY A 145 14.00 5.42 11.70
CA GLY A 145 13.42 4.89 12.94
C GLY A 145 11.92 4.57 12.77
N ALA A 146 11.15 5.44 12.14
CA ALA A 146 9.74 5.18 11.83
C ALA A 146 9.56 3.97 10.91
N ALA A 147 10.39 3.84 9.86
CA ALA A 147 10.34 2.70 8.93
C ALA A 147 10.73 1.39 9.63
N GLY A 148 11.75 1.41 10.51
CA GLY A 148 12.14 0.28 11.31
C GLY A 148 11.03 -0.19 12.25
N ALA A 149 10.40 0.73 12.99
CA ALA A 149 9.26 0.44 13.85
C ALA A 149 8.08 -0.17 13.06
N LEU A 150 7.77 0.39 11.90
CA LEU A 150 6.72 -0.10 11.03
C LEU A 150 7.00 -1.52 10.53
N LEU A 151 8.20 -1.81 10.03
CA LEU A 151 8.59 -3.15 9.59
C LEU A 151 8.56 -4.16 10.73
N ASN A 152 9.07 -3.78 11.92
CA ASN A 152 9.04 -4.65 13.08
C ASN A 152 7.61 -4.97 13.52
N TYR A 153 6.72 -3.98 13.52
CA TYR A 153 5.31 -4.17 13.83
C TYR A 153 4.61 -5.09 12.82
N ILE A 154 4.85 -4.91 11.54
CA ILE A 154 4.34 -5.79 10.48
C ILE A 154 4.87 -7.22 10.68
N LYS A 155 6.16 -7.40 10.99
CA LYS A 155 6.75 -8.70 11.28
C LYS A 155 6.08 -9.39 12.47
N LEU A 156 5.85 -8.65 13.55
CA LEU A 156 5.22 -9.18 14.77
C LEU A 156 3.76 -9.58 14.52
N THR A 157 3.00 -8.76 13.78
CA THR A 157 1.58 -8.99 13.53
C THR A 157 1.33 -10.08 12.48
N GLN A 158 2.19 -10.18 11.46
CA GLN A 158 2.06 -11.18 10.38
C GLN A 158 2.92 -12.44 10.62
N SER A 159 3.66 -12.52 11.76
CA SER A 159 4.62 -13.58 12.10
C SER A 159 5.78 -13.76 11.11
N GLN A 160 5.79 -13.01 10.03
CA GLN A 160 6.85 -12.95 9.03
C GLN A 160 6.81 -11.60 8.30
N LEU A 161 7.93 -11.20 7.72
CA LEU A 161 7.98 -10.01 6.88
C LEU A 161 7.42 -10.33 5.49
N PRO A 162 6.41 -9.58 5.01
CA PRO A 162 5.86 -9.78 3.67
C PRO A 162 6.89 -9.43 2.61
N ARG A 163 7.17 -10.32 1.68
CA ARG A 163 8.20 -10.14 0.64
C ARG A 163 7.85 -9.13 -0.45
N HIS A 164 6.61 -8.65 -0.48
CA HIS A 164 6.11 -7.73 -1.50
C HIS A 164 6.19 -6.24 -1.11
N LEU A 165 6.68 -5.92 0.08
CA LEU A 165 7.03 -4.54 0.43
C LEU A 165 8.39 -4.22 -0.19
N ASP A 166 8.42 -3.94 -1.49
CA ASP A 166 9.65 -3.85 -2.28
C ASP A 166 10.04 -2.41 -2.67
N GLY A 167 9.22 -1.46 -2.35
CA GLY A 167 9.34 -0.09 -2.84
C GLY A 167 9.68 0.95 -1.79
N LEU A 168 10.59 0.69 -0.83
CA LEU A 168 11.02 1.76 0.08
C LEU A 168 11.54 2.95 -0.72
N SER A 169 10.93 4.11 -0.54
CA SER A 169 11.35 5.33 -1.21
C SER A 169 11.10 6.55 -0.35
N LEU A 170 12.02 7.52 -0.44
CA LEU A 170 11.85 8.82 0.18
C LEU A 170 10.92 9.67 -0.69
N GLU A 171 9.75 10.00 -0.15
CA GLU A 171 8.81 10.91 -0.80
C GLU A 171 9.21 12.37 -0.57
N SER A 172 9.44 13.10 -1.65
CA SER A 172 9.77 14.55 -1.59
C SER A 172 8.53 15.38 -1.30
N GLU A 173 8.67 16.41 -0.47
CA GLU A 173 7.61 17.42 -0.24
C GLU A 173 7.20 18.16 -1.52
N GLN A 174 8.11 18.27 -2.48
CA GLN A 174 7.86 18.97 -3.73
C GLN A 174 7.10 18.16 -4.78
N GLN A 175 6.85 16.89 -4.53
CA GLN A 175 6.18 15.99 -5.48
C GLN A 175 4.71 16.34 -5.69
N TYR A 176 4.04 16.77 -4.62
CA TYR A 176 2.61 17.05 -4.63
C TYR A 176 2.29 18.49 -4.21
N ILE A 177 1.11 18.95 -4.61
CA ILE A 177 0.55 20.19 -4.09
C ILE A 177 0.17 19.99 -2.63
N GLY A 178 0.73 20.81 -1.75
CA GLY A 178 0.39 20.78 -0.32
C GLY A 178 -1.05 21.24 -0.11
N MET A 179 -1.80 20.47 0.65
CA MET A 179 -3.13 20.84 1.15
C MET A 179 -3.16 20.55 2.64
N ASP A 180 -3.59 21.49 3.44
CA ASP A 180 -3.80 21.29 4.86
C ASP A 180 -5.03 20.40 5.14
N ALA A 181 -5.18 19.95 6.36
CA ALA A 181 -6.26 19.06 6.77
C ALA A 181 -7.65 19.73 6.61
N ALA A 182 -7.75 21.04 6.87
CA ALA A 182 -8.98 21.80 6.74
C ALA A 182 -9.40 21.92 5.25
N THR A 183 -8.46 22.25 4.37
CA THR A 183 -8.69 22.31 2.92
C THR A 183 -9.14 20.94 2.39
N ARG A 184 -8.48 19.84 2.77
CA ARG A 184 -8.89 18.47 2.36
C ARG A 184 -10.31 18.14 2.78
N ARG A 185 -10.67 18.47 4.03
CA ARG A 185 -12.00 18.25 4.58
C ARG A 185 -13.03 19.07 3.84
N ASN A 186 -12.77 20.36 3.60
CA ASN A 186 -13.71 21.28 2.96
C ASN A 186 -13.92 20.98 1.46
N LEU A 187 -12.93 20.39 0.79
CA LEU A 187 -13.08 19.95 -0.60
C LEU A 187 -13.93 18.66 -0.75
N GLU A 188 -14.29 18.01 0.35
CA GLU A 188 -15.10 16.78 0.35
C GLU A 188 -14.63 15.77 -0.71
N ILE A 189 -13.32 15.51 -0.76
CA ILE A 189 -12.71 14.72 -1.84
C ILE A 189 -13.28 13.29 -1.85
N THR A 190 -13.23 12.58 -0.72
CA THR A 190 -13.73 11.20 -0.58
C THR A 190 -14.78 11.05 0.52
N GLN A 191 -14.94 12.06 1.36
CA GLN A 191 -15.91 12.06 2.45
C GLN A 191 -16.52 13.44 2.61
N THR A 192 -17.85 13.52 2.83
CA THR A 192 -18.54 14.79 3.09
C THR A 192 -18.20 15.31 4.49
N LEU A 193 -18.48 16.58 4.76
CA LEU A 193 -18.35 17.18 6.10
C LEU A 193 -19.14 16.39 7.16
N GLY A 194 -20.27 15.79 6.76
CA GLY A 194 -21.10 14.93 7.61
C GLY A 194 -20.65 13.46 7.69
N GLY A 195 -19.48 13.10 7.16
CA GLY A 195 -18.92 11.74 7.23
C GLY A 195 -19.48 10.74 6.21
N LYS A 196 -20.30 11.17 5.24
CA LYS A 196 -20.85 10.29 4.20
C LYS A 196 -19.87 10.12 3.05
N LYS A 197 -19.90 8.96 2.37
CA LYS A 197 -19.07 8.68 1.17
C LYS A 197 -19.63 9.28 -0.13
N SER A 198 -20.85 9.77 -0.11
CA SER A 198 -21.54 10.40 -1.25
C SER A 198 -22.54 11.44 -0.75
N PRO A 199 -22.74 12.57 -1.50
CA PRO A 199 -22.00 12.96 -2.72
C PRO A 199 -20.64 13.56 -2.38
N THR A 200 -19.57 13.13 -3.06
CA THR A 200 -18.20 13.66 -2.93
C THR A 200 -17.57 13.83 -4.31
N LEU A 201 -16.48 14.58 -4.42
CA LEU A 201 -15.76 14.72 -5.69
C LEU A 201 -15.41 13.34 -6.28
N PHE A 202 -14.88 12.44 -5.45
CA PHE A 202 -14.56 11.08 -5.85
C PHE A 202 -15.80 10.31 -6.34
N SER A 203 -16.91 10.36 -5.61
CA SER A 203 -18.13 9.61 -5.99
C SER A 203 -18.74 10.06 -7.31
N VAL A 204 -18.53 11.31 -7.71
CA VAL A 204 -18.97 11.85 -9.01
C VAL A 204 -18.05 11.39 -10.13
N LEU A 205 -16.73 11.38 -9.89
CA LEU A 205 -15.71 11.06 -10.88
C LEU A 205 -15.48 9.55 -11.07
N ASP A 206 -15.73 8.73 -10.04
CA ASP A 206 -15.42 7.31 -10.08
C ASP A 206 -16.35 6.54 -11.04
N ARG A 207 -15.84 6.34 -12.24
CA ARG A 207 -16.42 5.48 -13.31
C ARG A 207 -15.44 4.34 -13.64
N CYS A 208 -14.51 4.03 -12.74
CA CYS A 208 -13.49 3.02 -12.97
C CYS A 208 -14.10 1.62 -13.11
N ALA A 209 -13.62 0.85 -14.08
CA ALA A 209 -14.06 -0.52 -14.31
C ALA A 209 -13.51 -1.52 -13.29
N THR A 210 -12.42 -1.16 -12.60
CA THR A 210 -11.75 -2.01 -11.61
C THR A 210 -11.63 -1.30 -10.26
N HIS A 211 -11.62 -2.06 -9.17
CA HIS A 211 -11.40 -1.51 -7.83
C HIS A 211 -9.98 -0.90 -7.68
N MET A 212 -8.98 -1.47 -8.36
CA MET A 212 -7.64 -0.89 -8.44
C MET A 212 -7.65 0.51 -9.06
N GLY A 213 -8.41 0.69 -10.14
CA GLY A 213 -8.59 1.99 -10.79
C GLY A 213 -9.26 3.00 -9.84
N SER A 214 -10.29 2.61 -9.11
CA SER A 214 -10.95 3.46 -8.11
C SER A 214 -9.97 3.88 -7.00
N ARG A 215 -9.15 2.95 -6.49
CA ARG A 215 -8.12 3.27 -5.48
C ARG A 215 -7.08 4.25 -6.03
N LEU A 216 -6.63 4.04 -7.26
CA LEU A 216 -5.68 4.95 -7.92
C LEU A 216 -6.28 6.34 -8.15
N LEU A 217 -7.55 6.43 -8.55
CA LEU A 217 -8.26 7.71 -8.69
C LEU A 217 -8.35 8.45 -7.35
N ALA A 218 -8.75 7.77 -6.28
CA ALA A 218 -8.77 8.35 -4.94
C ALA A 218 -7.37 8.85 -4.52
N LEU A 219 -6.32 8.04 -4.76
CA LEU A 219 -4.94 8.44 -4.52
C LEU A 219 -4.56 9.72 -5.29
N TRP A 220 -4.90 9.81 -6.57
CA TRP A 220 -4.59 10.98 -7.38
C TRP A 220 -5.32 12.24 -6.91
N LEU A 221 -6.56 12.13 -6.46
CA LEU A 221 -7.33 13.25 -5.92
C LEU A 221 -6.73 13.75 -4.59
N HIS A 222 -6.26 12.85 -3.74
CA HIS A 222 -5.59 13.21 -2.49
C HIS A 222 -4.14 13.69 -2.67
N HIS A 223 -3.49 13.34 -3.80
CA HIS A 223 -2.10 13.62 -4.09
C HIS A 223 -1.95 14.31 -5.47
N PRO A 224 -2.49 15.52 -5.64
CA PRO A 224 -2.37 16.25 -6.91
C PRO A 224 -0.91 16.57 -7.20
N LEU A 225 -0.46 16.22 -8.39
CA LEU A 225 0.92 16.40 -8.82
C LEU A 225 1.28 17.88 -8.96
N ARG A 226 2.53 18.22 -8.63
CA ARG A 226 3.10 19.56 -8.86
C ARG A 226 3.90 19.64 -10.17
N ASN A 227 4.48 18.51 -10.60
CA ASN A 227 5.30 18.45 -11.80
C ASN A 227 4.43 18.57 -13.07
N ARG A 228 4.63 19.68 -13.80
CA ARG A 228 3.86 20.00 -15.02
C ARG A 228 4.06 18.97 -16.14
N SER A 229 5.26 18.39 -16.29
CA SER A 229 5.50 17.39 -17.33
C SER A 229 4.68 16.12 -17.09
N HIS A 230 4.62 15.64 -15.85
CA HIS A 230 3.79 14.50 -15.48
C HIS A 230 2.29 14.78 -15.64
N ILE A 231 1.84 16.01 -15.30
CA ILE A 231 0.45 16.42 -15.52
C ILE A 231 0.11 16.40 -17.00
N ARG A 232 0.98 16.98 -17.85
CA ARG A 232 0.79 17.00 -19.31
C ARG A 232 0.78 15.58 -19.90
N ALA A 233 1.66 14.69 -19.45
CA ALA A 233 1.68 13.30 -19.88
C ALA A 233 0.36 12.57 -19.56
N ARG A 234 -0.22 12.79 -18.37
CA ARG A 234 -1.55 12.27 -18.02
C ARG A 234 -2.64 12.86 -18.90
N GLN A 235 -2.63 14.17 -19.16
CA GLN A 235 -3.62 14.83 -20.02
C GLN A 235 -3.53 14.31 -21.46
N GLN A 236 -2.33 14.12 -22.02
CA GLN A 236 -2.12 13.51 -23.33
C GLN A 236 -2.66 12.08 -23.40
N ALA A 237 -2.41 11.26 -22.35
CA ALA A 237 -2.95 9.92 -22.27
C ALA A 237 -4.49 9.92 -22.25
N VAL A 238 -5.11 10.81 -21.47
CA VAL A 238 -6.57 10.98 -21.43
C VAL A 238 -7.09 11.38 -22.83
N SER A 239 -6.46 12.36 -23.49
CA SER A 239 -6.86 12.79 -24.84
C SER A 239 -6.74 11.66 -25.86
N ALA A 240 -5.70 10.85 -25.80
CA ALA A 240 -5.51 9.71 -26.70
C ALA A 240 -6.57 8.61 -26.49
N LEU A 241 -7.09 8.48 -25.27
CA LEU A 241 -8.14 7.49 -24.94
C LEU A 241 -9.54 7.88 -25.42
N PHE A 242 -9.79 9.15 -25.77
CA PHE A 242 -11.10 9.54 -26.30
C PHE A 242 -11.45 8.77 -27.58
N GLY A 243 -12.67 8.23 -27.60
CA GLY A 243 -13.16 7.39 -28.71
C GLY A 243 -12.90 5.88 -28.56
N ASN A 244 -12.00 5.47 -27.64
CA ASN A 244 -11.69 4.06 -27.40
C ASN A 244 -12.06 3.59 -25.98
N THR A 245 -12.73 4.44 -25.21
CA THR A 245 -13.02 4.19 -23.79
C THR A 245 -13.93 3.00 -23.56
N ASP A 246 -14.93 2.77 -24.41
CA ASP A 246 -15.92 1.72 -24.19
C ASP A 246 -15.33 0.32 -24.38
N ASP A 247 -14.52 0.10 -25.43
CA ASP A 247 -13.85 -1.19 -25.66
C ASP A 247 -12.85 -1.49 -24.52
N ILE A 248 -12.01 -0.51 -24.16
CA ILE A 248 -11.04 -0.66 -23.09
C ILE A 248 -11.75 -0.93 -21.75
N THR A 249 -12.78 -0.15 -21.42
CA THR A 249 -13.57 -0.32 -20.20
C THR A 249 -14.25 -1.70 -20.17
N GLY A 250 -14.78 -2.16 -21.30
CA GLY A 250 -15.38 -3.49 -21.43
C GLY A 250 -14.40 -4.60 -21.08
N ARG A 251 -13.17 -4.52 -21.60
CA ARG A 251 -12.09 -5.48 -21.32
C ARG A 251 -11.59 -5.41 -19.87
N LEU A 252 -11.47 -4.21 -19.31
CA LEU A 252 -11.04 -4.01 -17.93
C LEU A 252 -12.01 -4.63 -16.91
N LYS A 253 -13.31 -4.74 -17.21
CA LYS A 253 -14.30 -5.37 -16.32
C LYS A 253 -14.03 -6.86 -16.04
N SER A 254 -13.30 -7.55 -16.92
CA SER A 254 -12.93 -8.96 -16.72
C SER A 254 -11.69 -9.13 -15.84
N ILE A 255 -11.01 -8.05 -15.49
CA ILE A 255 -9.76 -8.08 -14.72
C ILE A 255 -10.07 -8.08 -13.23
N THR A 256 -9.58 -9.10 -12.55
CA THR A 256 -9.68 -9.23 -11.08
C THR A 256 -8.73 -8.25 -10.37
N ASP A 257 -8.86 -8.13 -9.05
CA ASP A 257 -7.98 -7.27 -8.24
C ASP A 257 -6.58 -7.89 -8.08
N ILE A 258 -5.72 -7.63 -9.06
CA ILE A 258 -4.35 -8.17 -9.15
C ILE A 258 -3.51 -7.75 -7.94
N GLU A 259 -3.63 -6.50 -7.47
CA GLU A 259 -2.88 -6.01 -6.30
C GLU A 259 -3.19 -6.84 -5.06
N ARG A 260 -4.47 -7.05 -4.75
CA ARG A 260 -4.88 -7.84 -3.59
C ARG A 260 -4.55 -9.32 -3.74
N ILE A 261 -4.58 -9.85 -4.95
CA ILE A 261 -4.15 -11.23 -5.22
C ILE A 261 -2.65 -11.37 -4.98
N ALA A 262 -1.84 -10.45 -5.51
CA ALA A 262 -0.39 -10.44 -5.30
C ALA A 262 -0.03 -10.36 -3.81
N ALA A 263 -0.71 -9.50 -3.05
CA ALA A 263 -0.55 -9.41 -1.61
C ALA A 263 -0.87 -10.74 -0.90
N ARG A 264 -1.99 -11.40 -1.24
CA ARG A 264 -2.32 -12.71 -0.67
C ARG A 264 -1.30 -13.80 -1.02
N ILE A 265 -0.76 -13.78 -2.22
CA ILE A 265 0.33 -14.69 -2.61
C ILE A 265 1.56 -14.44 -1.73
N ALA A 266 1.93 -13.18 -1.54
CA ALA A 266 3.12 -12.81 -0.78
C ALA A 266 3.04 -13.16 0.72
N VAL A 267 1.84 -13.11 1.31
CA VAL A 267 1.61 -13.54 2.71
C VAL A 267 1.18 -15.01 2.83
N GLY A 268 1.20 -15.78 1.74
CA GLY A 268 0.90 -17.23 1.78
C GLY A 268 -0.58 -17.57 1.99
N SER A 269 -1.51 -16.63 1.83
CA SER A 269 -2.97 -16.80 2.07
C SER A 269 -3.80 -16.89 0.78
N ALA A 270 -3.15 -16.97 -0.38
CA ALA A 270 -3.81 -17.05 -1.68
C ALA A 270 -4.56 -18.39 -1.84
N ARG A 271 -5.75 -18.34 -2.41
CA ARG A 271 -6.58 -19.50 -2.73
C ARG A 271 -6.36 -19.91 -4.20
N PRO A 272 -6.64 -21.18 -4.59
CA PRO A 272 -6.50 -21.62 -5.98
C PRO A 272 -7.23 -20.72 -6.99
N ARG A 273 -8.42 -20.21 -6.64
CA ARG A 273 -9.19 -19.28 -7.47
C ARG A 273 -8.48 -17.91 -7.67
N ASP A 274 -7.65 -17.48 -6.72
CA ASP A 274 -6.89 -16.24 -6.85
C ASP A 274 -5.82 -16.40 -7.93
N LEU A 275 -5.15 -17.56 -7.98
CA LEU A 275 -4.14 -17.86 -8.99
C LEU A 275 -4.75 -17.98 -10.40
N SER A 276 -5.92 -18.61 -10.53
CA SER A 276 -6.64 -18.67 -11.81
C SER A 276 -7.11 -17.28 -12.23
N GLY A 277 -7.67 -16.48 -11.32
CA GLY A 277 -8.08 -15.11 -11.59
C GLY A 277 -6.91 -14.21 -12.02
N LEU A 278 -5.74 -14.36 -11.38
CA LEU A 278 -4.52 -13.66 -11.76
C LEU A 278 -4.08 -14.03 -13.19
N ARG A 279 -3.98 -15.33 -13.48
CA ARG A 279 -3.63 -15.84 -14.82
C ARG A 279 -4.55 -15.26 -15.89
N ASP A 280 -5.87 -15.37 -15.69
CA ASP A 280 -6.87 -14.95 -16.67
C ASP A 280 -6.84 -13.43 -16.86
N SER A 281 -6.64 -12.67 -15.78
CA SER A 281 -6.47 -11.21 -15.83
C SER A 281 -5.23 -10.79 -16.61
N LEU A 282 -4.09 -11.47 -16.42
CA LEU A 282 -2.86 -11.16 -17.15
C LEU A 282 -2.98 -11.47 -18.65
N PHE A 283 -3.65 -12.55 -19.02
CA PHE A 283 -3.97 -12.82 -20.43
C PHE A 283 -4.93 -11.78 -21.01
N ALA A 284 -5.94 -11.36 -20.24
CA ALA A 284 -6.89 -10.33 -20.67
C ALA A 284 -6.21 -8.98 -20.87
N LEU A 285 -5.29 -8.57 -20.00
CA LEU A 285 -4.49 -7.35 -20.13
C LEU A 285 -3.70 -7.34 -21.43
N ALA A 286 -3.08 -8.45 -21.80
CA ALA A 286 -2.29 -8.56 -23.04
C ALA A 286 -3.13 -8.35 -24.32
N GLN A 287 -4.44 -8.53 -24.26
CA GLN A 287 -5.36 -8.27 -25.39
C GLN A 287 -5.78 -6.81 -25.51
N ILE A 288 -5.48 -5.98 -24.51
CA ILE A 288 -5.82 -4.56 -24.54
C ILE A 288 -4.77 -3.84 -25.38
N LYS A 289 -5.23 -3.16 -26.41
CA LYS A 289 -4.42 -2.26 -27.23
C LYS A 289 -4.68 -0.84 -26.80
N LEU A 290 -3.66 -0.18 -26.28
CA LEU A 290 -3.74 1.22 -25.88
C LEU A 290 -3.41 2.12 -27.09
N PRO A 291 -4.08 3.28 -27.22
CA PRO A 291 -3.66 4.29 -28.20
C PRO A 291 -2.30 4.86 -27.79
N SER A 292 -1.53 5.34 -28.80
CA SER A 292 -0.16 5.82 -28.54
C SER A 292 -0.16 7.15 -27.80
N SER A 293 0.59 7.17 -26.71
CA SER A 293 1.06 8.36 -26.00
C SER A 293 2.22 7.97 -25.10
N PRO A 294 3.11 8.91 -24.70
CA PRO A 294 4.31 8.53 -23.91
C PRO A 294 4.01 7.71 -22.65
N LEU A 295 2.93 8.04 -21.95
CA LEU A 295 2.52 7.30 -20.73
C LEU A 295 1.92 5.93 -21.09
N LEU A 296 1.03 5.87 -22.11
CA LEU A 296 0.36 4.63 -22.48
C LEU A 296 1.32 3.65 -23.17
N ASP A 297 2.28 4.14 -23.94
CA ASP A 297 3.31 3.32 -24.58
C ASP A 297 4.20 2.65 -23.50
N THR A 298 4.56 3.39 -22.44
CA THR A 298 5.26 2.83 -21.28
C THR A 298 4.45 1.73 -20.59
N LEU A 299 3.15 1.95 -20.37
CA LEU A 299 2.26 0.95 -19.77
C LEU A 299 2.09 -0.29 -20.68
N GLN A 300 1.90 -0.08 -21.99
CA GLN A 300 1.78 -1.17 -22.96
C GLN A 300 3.05 -2.05 -22.98
N GLY A 301 4.23 -1.46 -22.78
CA GLY A 301 5.51 -2.17 -22.76
C GLY A 301 5.68 -3.18 -21.62
N ILE A 302 4.88 -3.06 -20.55
CA ILE A 302 4.93 -3.99 -19.39
C ILE A 302 4.07 -5.24 -19.62
N PHE A 303 3.09 -5.21 -20.52
CA PHE A 303 2.14 -6.32 -20.71
C PHE A 303 2.78 -7.67 -21.10
N PRO A 304 3.85 -7.74 -21.92
CA PRO A 304 4.51 -9.00 -22.24
C PRO A 304 5.06 -9.75 -21.03
N GLU A 305 5.58 -9.04 -20.03
CA GLU A 305 6.06 -9.64 -18.78
C GLU A 305 4.93 -10.33 -18.03
N GLY A 306 3.73 -9.71 -18.01
CA GLY A 306 2.52 -10.29 -17.44
C GLY A 306 2.11 -11.59 -18.11
N VAL A 307 2.22 -11.70 -19.45
CA VAL A 307 1.95 -12.93 -20.20
C VAL A 307 2.88 -14.06 -19.78
N ALA A 308 4.18 -13.80 -19.65
CA ALA A 308 5.14 -14.81 -19.21
C ALA A 308 4.79 -15.36 -17.80
N VAL A 309 4.33 -14.51 -16.89
CA VAL A 309 3.84 -14.94 -15.56
C VAL A 309 2.58 -15.80 -15.71
N ALA A 310 1.63 -15.41 -16.55
CA ALA A 310 0.39 -16.16 -16.78
C ALA A 310 0.63 -17.56 -17.35
N GLU A 311 1.57 -17.69 -18.28
CA GLU A 311 1.99 -18.99 -18.86
C GLU A 311 2.61 -19.90 -17.80
N ARG A 312 3.47 -19.36 -16.92
CA ARG A 312 4.05 -20.11 -15.80
C ARG A 312 2.96 -20.59 -14.83
N LEU A 313 1.97 -19.76 -14.50
CA LEU A 313 0.84 -20.14 -13.67
C LEU A 313 0.00 -21.24 -14.33
N ALA A 314 -0.26 -21.15 -15.64
CA ALA A 314 -0.99 -22.17 -16.39
C ALA A 314 -0.26 -23.53 -16.39
N ALA A 315 1.05 -23.54 -16.52
CA ALA A 315 1.87 -24.74 -16.46
C ALA A 315 1.84 -25.41 -15.07
N LEU A 316 1.88 -24.62 -13.99
CA LEU A 316 1.79 -25.12 -12.62
C LEU A 316 0.45 -25.76 -12.32
N VAL A 317 -0.65 -25.18 -12.79
CA VAL A 317 -2.01 -25.73 -12.61
C VAL A 317 -2.14 -27.05 -13.36
N LYS A 318 -1.69 -27.13 -14.61
CA LYS A 318 -1.71 -28.38 -15.39
C LYS A 318 -0.93 -29.52 -14.73
N LYS A 319 0.24 -29.22 -14.14
CA LYS A 319 1.09 -30.22 -13.48
C LYS A 319 0.45 -30.79 -12.21
N ARG A 320 -0.40 -30.04 -11.51
CA ARG A 320 -1.13 -30.54 -10.32
C ARG A 320 -2.44 -31.26 -10.63
N LEU A 321 -3.03 -31.04 -11.81
CA LEU A 321 -4.23 -31.76 -12.26
C LEU A 321 -3.87 -33.08 -12.96
N ALA A 322 -2.60 -33.32 -13.29
CA ALA A 322 -2.10 -34.55 -13.93
C ALA A 322 -1.57 -35.58 -12.92
N VAL A 323 -1.74 -35.34 -11.61
CA VAL A 323 -1.49 -36.25 -10.48
C VAL A 323 -2.78 -36.52 -9.76
#